data_66bb3e6a6631e9aa2034a077f7b75a26
#
_entry.id   66bb3e6a6631e9aa2034a077f7b75a26
#
_cell.length_a   1.000
_cell.length_b   1.000
_cell.length_c   1.000
_cell.angle_alpha   90.00
_cell.angle_beta   90.00
_cell.angle_gamma   90.00
#
_symmetry.space_group_name_H-M   'P 1'
#
loop_
_entity.id
_entity.type
_entity.pdbx_description
1 polymer ?
#
loop_
_entity_poly.entity_id
_entity_poly.type
_entity_poly.pdbx_seq_one_letter_code
_entity_poly.pdbx_strand_id
1 'polypeptide(L)'
;VDAQGRGRADDIDPADQWVLNPNTGEYELRLGPSAPQSAMQSGVPRPRNAGRRAPGARTAAPHAGSAQAAAAPAAGSRTRSAPAAPGTREMPEVVPGPRRRRGAPAEPPPGRRRTKQKKSKGRKVLVWTGGSLAFLLVGVSAAGYLYYQHLNDNITAVSDDGAGTGGFSKDEAINILVIGTDKRSGKGNTGYGDNGSVGHADTTILLHVSKDRTNATAMSIPRDMIVDIPDCPTTQEDGSTKNIGGTASTRFNESLGQEGRTPSCTMRTVKELTGITPDHFMVADFNAVKTLSTAVGGVEVCLEKDINDSKSHLNLTAGKHTIMGDDALAFVRTRYSVGLGSDLSRIELQQQFLSSLMRQVKSDDTLTNPKKLLALAEAGTKALTVDEKIADIKKLASLAQEIGRVNTKNLTFTTVPVDDNPDDAATVLMNETKAEKLFRTVRGDVSLTEVKKKEAAAAKEKEAAKLKGTRAEASEVRVNIYNGGAESGSASETLTWLQNEEGVTKSSQLGNAEKDLAKTTLAYDPDQADQARKLADLMGLSASALKPAEGGSETNSQGLPAMVLTLGKDFAGAGVPLSGAAAATDLDVQKATADKQVCAS
;
A
#
# COMPACT_ATOMS: atom_id res chain seq x y z
N VAL A 1 -25.36 -61.53 3.45
CA VAL A 1 -24.92 -61.55 4.86
C VAL A 1 -24.36 -60.18 5.22
N ASP A 2 -25.07 -59.54 6.06
CA ASP A 2 -24.99 -58.18 6.58
C ASP A 2 -23.62 -57.66 6.94
N ALA A 3 -23.34 -56.40 6.58
CA ALA A 3 -22.41 -55.55 7.28
C ALA A 3 -23.05 -54.16 7.43
N GLN A 4 -23.73 -53.95 8.55
CA GLN A 4 -24.13 -52.67 9.06
C GLN A 4 -22.87 -51.92 9.54
N GLY A 5 -22.37 -50.97 8.76
CA GLY A 5 -21.40 -49.96 9.21
C GLY A 5 -22.13 -48.86 9.96
N ARG A 6 -22.08 -48.83 11.28
CA ARG A 6 -22.45 -47.68 12.10
C ARG A 6 -21.36 -46.63 11.93
N GLY A 7 -21.60 -45.63 11.12
CA GLY A 7 -20.79 -44.41 11.12
C GLY A 7 -20.83 -43.76 12.51
N ARG A 8 -19.69 -43.44 13.07
CA ARG A 8 -19.54 -42.71 14.33
C ARG A 8 -19.95 -41.25 14.10
N ALA A 9 -20.59 -40.64 15.07
CA ALA A 9 -21.03 -39.26 15.07
C ALA A 9 -19.89 -38.22 15.00
N ASP A 10 -18.64 -38.73 14.98
CA ASP A 10 -17.41 -37.89 15.01
C ASP A 10 -16.87 -37.55 13.61
N ASP A 11 -17.50 -38.03 12.53
CA ASP A 11 -17.05 -37.84 11.13
C ASP A 11 -17.81 -36.75 10.34
N ILE A 12 -18.68 -35.96 11.00
CA ILE A 12 -19.44 -34.90 10.34
C ILE A 12 -18.71 -33.57 10.58
N ASP A 13 -18.28 -32.92 9.49
CA ASP A 13 -17.64 -31.60 9.56
C ASP A 13 -18.64 -30.61 10.25
N PRO A 14 -18.21 -29.87 11.27
CA PRO A 14 -19.05 -28.85 11.90
C PRO A 14 -19.69 -27.89 10.92
N ALA A 15 -19.05 -27.62 9.78
CA ALA A 15 -19.60 -26.76 8.73
C ALA A 15 -20.78 -27.40 7.97
N ASP A 16 -20.85 -28.74 7.90
CA ASP A 16 -21.96 -29.45 7.25
C ASP A 16 -23.19 -29.59 8.16
N GLN A 17 -23.11 -29.17 9.40
CA GLN A 17 -24.19 -29.21 10.39
C GLN A 17 -25.09 -27.98 10.32
N TRP A 18 -24.68 -26.94 9.59
CA TRP A 18 -25.46 -25.73 9.41
C TRP A 18 -26.35 -25.85 8.15
N VAL A 19 -27.65 -25.86 8.35
CA VAL A 19 -28.62 -25.95 7.26
C VAL A 19 -29.46 -24.69 7.19
N LEU A 20 -29.50 -24.05 6.02
CA LEU A 20 -30.34 -22.89 5.81
C LEU A 20 -31.84 -23.27 6.00
N ASN A 21 -32.52 -22.62 6.90
CA ASN A 21 -33.97 -22.78 7.08
C ASN A 21 -34.70 -21.99 5.98
N PRO A 22 -35.42 -22.65 5.05
CA PRO A 22 -36.07 -21.97 3.94
C PRO A 22 -37.24 -21.08 4.35
N ASN A 23 -37.70 -21.15 5.61
CA ASN A 23 -38.81 -20.36 6.10
C ASN A 23 -38.37 -19.09 6.85
N THR A 24 -37.17 -19.09 7.43
CA THR A 24 -36.65 -17.96 8.20
C THR A 24 -35.49 -17.27 7.49
N GLY A 25 -34.82 -17.94 6.55
CA GLY A 25 -33.62 -17.43 5.89
C GLY A 25 -32.35 -17.49 6.76
N GLU A 26 -32.44 -18.12 7.95
CA GLU A 26 -31.33 -18.24 8.88
C GLU A 26 -30.73 -19.65 8.85
N TYR A 27 -29.43 -19.78 9.18
CA TYR A 27 -28.76 -21.06 9.31
C TYR A 27 -29.04 -21.66 10.69
N GLU A 28 -29.54 -22.90 10.72
CA GLU A 28 -29.79 -23.66 11.94
C GLU A 28 -28.83 -24.83 12.08
N LEU A 29 -28.23 -24.99 13.26
CA LEU A 29 -27.35 -26.10 13.58
C LEU A 29 -28.16 -27.39 13.82
N ARG A 30 -27.97 -28.42 13.00
CA ARG A 30 -28.61 -29.74 13.19
C ARG A 30 -27.63 -30.72 13.81
N LEU A 31 -27.79 -30.96 15.09
CA LEU A 31 -27.04 -31.97 15.84
C LEU A 31 -27.83 -33.30 15.85
N GLY A 32 -27.49 -34.24 14.98
CA GLY A 32 -27.97 -35.63 15.03
C GLY A 32 -29.05 -36.02 13.99
N PRO A 33 -29.35 -37.31 13.84
CA PRO A 33 -30.31 -37.81 12.85
C PRO A 33 -31.74 -37.38 13.22
N SER A 34 -32.43 -36.79 12.26
CA SER A 34 -33.80 -36.29 12.38
C SER A 34 -34.76 -37.42 12.74
N ALA A 35 -35.36 -37.42 13.93
CA ALA A 35 -36.55 -38.20 14.22
C ALA A 35 -37.79 -37.51 13.61
N PRO A 36 -38.77 -38.24 13.07
CA PRO A 36 -39.94 -37.62 12.46
C PRO A 36 -40.80 -36.95 13.52
N GLN A 37 -41.04 -35.66 13.38
CA GLN A 37 -41.98 -34.90 14.22
C GLN A 37 -43.40 -35.16 13.78
N SER A 38 -44.15 -35.79 14.65
CA SER A 38 -45.62 -35.88 14.56
C SER A 38 -46.22 -34.52 14.85
N ALA A 39 -47.13 -34.11 13.99
CA ALA A 39 -47.90 -32.90 14.11
C ALA A 39 -48.74 -32.86 15.39
N MET A 40 -48.58 -31.80 16.20
CA MET A 40 -49.62 -31.38 17.16
C MET A 40 -50.00 -29.94 16.90
N GLN A 41 -51.23 -29.81 16.45
CA GLN A 41 -51.98 -28.56 16.41
C GLN A 41 -52.31 -28.08 17.82
N SER A 42 -52.13 -26.83 18.10
CA SER A 42 -52.93 -26.02 19.02
C SER A 42 -52.61 -24.55 18.79
N GLY A 43 -53.51 -23.75 18.19
CA GLY A 43 -54.49 -23.04 18.99
C GLY A 43 -54.10 -21.56 19.07
N VAL A 44 -54.59 -20.78 18.13
CA VAL A 44 -54.61 -19.30 18.05
C VAL A 44 -55.48 -18.75 19.21
N PRO A 45 -55.28 -17.54 19.71
CA PRO A 45 -56.22 -16.49 19.35
C PRO A 45 -55.59 -15.12 18.97
N ARG A 46 -56.14 -14.58 17.89
CA ARG A 46 -56.04 -13.16 17.54
C ARG A 46 -56.90 -12.31 18.48
N PRO A 47 -56.63 -11.06 18.65
CA PRO A 47 -57.66 -10.03 18.79
C PRO A 47 -57.72 -9.11 17.58
N ARG A 48 -58.98 -8.83 17.33
CA ARG A 48 -59.55 -7.98 16.29
C ARG A 48 -59.42 -6.48 16.61
N ASN A 49 -59.19 -5.72 15.53
CA ASN A 49 -59.99 -4.59 15.08
C ASN A 49 -60.17 -3.31 15.89
N ALA A 50 -59.85 -2.22 15.32
CA ALA A 50 -60.77 -1.19 14.80
C ALA A 50 -59.90 -0.02 14.34
N GLY A 51 -59.96 0.55 13.21
CA GLY A 51 -61.08 0.95 12.37
C GLY A 51 -61.06 2.47 12.21
N ARG A 52 -61.09 2.89 10.96
CA ARG A 52 -61.58 4.18 10.45
C ARG A 52 -60.58 5.25 10.02
N ARG A 53 -60.57 5.36 8.74
CA ARG A 53 -61.07 6.44 7.85
C ARG A 53 -60.04 7.51 7.48
N ALA A 54 -59.76 7.47 6.20
CA ALA A 54 -59.53 8.67 5.39
C ALA A 54 -60.86 9.48 5.25
N PRO A 55 -60.90 10.72 4.84
CA PRO A 55 -60.55 11.12 3.49
C PRO A 55 -60.10 12.59 3.28
N GLY A 56 -59.72 12.88 2.05
CA GLY A 56 -59.91 14.18 1.41
C GLY A 56 -58.57 14.91 1.23
N ALA A 57 -58.04 14.96 0.09
CA ALA A 57 -58.42 15.56 -1.19
C ALA A 57 -58.20 17.08 -1.25
N ARG A 58 -57.49 17.38 -2.31
CA ARG A 58 -57.49 18.63 -3.10
C ARG A 58 -56.48 19.70 -2.72
N THR A 59 -55.68 19.95 -3.66
CA THR A 59 -55.57 20.95 -4.75
C THR A 59 -54.68 22.07 -4.32
N ALA A 60 -53.78 22.62 -5.03
CA ALA A 60 -53.65 23.01 -6.40
C ALA A 60 -52.21 23.54 -6.60
N ALA A 61 -51.68 23.28 -7.74
CA ALA A 61 -50.75 24.21 -8.37
C ALA A 61 -51.57 25.43 -8.86
N PRO A 62 -51.09 26.51 -9.37
CA PRO A 62 -49.96 26.64 -10.29
C PRO A 62 -49.21 28.00 -10.25
N HIS A 63 -48.45 28.18 -11.28
CA HIS A 63 -47.89 29.38 -11.95
C HIS A 63 -46.47 29.69 -11.58
N ALA A 64 -45.56 29.51 -12.48
CA ALA A 64 -45.36 30.07 -13.82
C ALA A 64 -44.69 31.44 -13.78
N GLY A 65 -43.70 31.52 -14.50
CA GLY A 65 -43.01 32.73 -14.92
C GLY A 65 -41.58 32.35 -15.29
N SER A 66 -41.36 31.80 -16.47
CA SER A 66 -41.02 32.47 -17.73
C SER A 66 -39.86 33.47 -17.51
N ALA A 67 -38.89 33.52 -18.25
CA ALA A 67 -38.60 33.26 -19.62
C ALA A 67 -37.19 33.69 -19.90
N GLN A 68 -36.65 33.09 -20.88
CA GLN A 68 -35.92 33.58 -22.05
C GLN A 68 -34.47 33.93 -21.80
N ALA A 69 -33.63 33.24 -22.41
CA ALA A 69 -33.39 33.00 -23.83
C ALA A 69 -32.26 33.84 -24.37
N ALA A 70 -31.46 33.15 -25.11
CA ALA A 70 -30.74 33.55 -26.30
C ALA A 70 -29.46 34.37 -26.03
N ALA A 71 -28.40 34.16 -26.65
CA ALA A 71 -27.98 33.62 -27.92
C ALA A 71 -26.47 33.69 -27.98
N ALA A 72 -25.87 32.76 -28.63
CA ALA A 72 -24.60 33.03 -29.29
C ALA A 72 -24.89 33.98 -30.49
N PRO A 73 -23.92 34.72 -30.94
CA PRO A 73 -23.15 34.25 -32.04
C PRO A 73 -21.68 34.67 -32.11
N ALA A 74 -20.91 33.86 -32.72
CA ALA A 74 -20.06 34.03 -33.88
C ALA A 74 -18.99 35.13 -33.90
N ALA A 75 -17.77 34.64 -34.16
CA ALA A 75 -16.86 35.08 -35.21
C ALA A 75 -16.33 36.53 -35.24
N GLY A 76 -15.05 36.62 -35.22
CA GLY A 76 -14.25 37.76 -35.62
C GLY A 76 -12.80 37.48 -35.29
N SER A 77 -12.07 36.78 -36.11
CA SER A 77 -11.19 37.15 -37.18
C SER A 77 -10.11 38.17 -36.80
N ARG A 78 -8.90 37.70 -37.05
CA ARG A 78 -7.70 38.45 -37.48
C ARG A 78 -7.06 39.39 -36.43
N THR A 79 -5.80 39.12 -36.13
CA THR A 79 -4.73 39.84 -36.83
C THR A 79 -3.37 39.18 -36.59
N ARG A 80 -2.68 38.99 -37.67
CA ARG A 80 -1.24 38.75 -37.78
C ARG A 80 -0.49 39.92 -37.15
N SER A 81 0.60 39.63 -36.50
CA SER A 81 1.73 40.55 -36.42
C SER A 81 3.01 39.71 -36.48
N ALA A 82 3.69 39.82 -37.58
CA ALA A 82 5.10 39.47 -37.73
C ALA A 82 5.93 40.66 -37.20
N PRO A 83 7.07 40.44 -36.62
CA PRO A 83 8.09 41.49 -36.54
C PRO A 83 9.14 41.36 -37.63
N ALA A 84 9.51 42.53 -38.08
CA ALA A 84 10.42 42.90 -39.15
C ALA A 84 11.86 42.44 -38.95
N ALA A 85 12.49 42.25 -40.07
CA ALA A 85 13.94 42.33 -40.25
C ALA A 85 14.43 43.78 -40.19
N PRO A 86 15.69 44.00 -39.88
CA PRO A 86 16.45 44.95 -40.65
C PRO A 86 17.88 44.50 -40.92
N GLY A 87 18.42 44.95 -42.05
CA GLY A 87 19.86 44.89 -42.29
C GLY A 87 20.27 44.77 -43.73
N THR A 88 19.97 45.80 -44.52
CA THR A 88 20.62 46.15 -45.77
C THR A 88 22.13 46.29 -45.59
N ARG A 89 22.89 45.68 -46.48
CA ARG A 89 24.19 46.17 -46.93
C ARG A 89 24.39 45.93 -48.40
N GLU A 90 24.61 47.01 -49.01
CA GLU A 90 24.98 47.46 -50.33
C GLU A 90 25.81 46.50 -51.19
N MET A 91 25.39 46.46 -52.46
CA MET A 91 26.19 46.06 -53.62
C MET A 91 27.11 47.23 -54.02
N PRO A 92 28.30 47.01 -54.47
CA PRO A 92 29.02 47.96 -55.30
C PRO A 92 28.86 47.62 -56.77
N GLU A 93 28.77 48.65 -57.48
CA GLU A 93 28.57 49.07 -58.80
C GLU A 93 29.51 48.44 -59.85
N VAL A 94 28.91 48.19 -61.01
CA VAL A 94 29.55 47.70 -62.23
C VAL A 94 30.16 48.89 -62.95
N VAL A 95 31.43 48.82 -63.29
CA VAL A 95 32.07 49.70 -64.27
C VAL A 95 32.40 48.92 -65.55
N PRO A 96 32.02 49.41 -66.76
CA PRO A 96 32.26 48.74 -68.03
C PRO A 96 33.48 49.27 -68.77
N GLY A 97 34.18 48.37 -69.48
CA GLY A 97 34.99 48.73 -70.54
C GLY A 97 36.22 47.87 -70.87
N PRO A 98 36.79 47.85 -72.06
CA PRO A 98 36.28 48.11 -73.35
C PRO A 98 36.47 46.94 -74.35
N ARG A 99 35.69 47.05 -75.47
CA ARG A 99 35.79 46.19 -76.68
C ARG A 99 37.16 46.21 -77.30
N ARG A 100 37.70 45.04 -77.71
CA ARG A 100 38.55 44.91 -78.93
C ARG A 100 38.50 43.52 -79.58
N ARG A 101 38.05 43.57 -80.77
CA ARG A 101 38.45 42.95 -82.06
C ARG A 101 38.50 41.42 -82.19
N ARG A 102 37.73 41.04 -83.21
CA ARG A 102 37.73 39.81 -84.01
C ARG A 102 39.12 39.27 -84.30
N GLY A 103 39.29 37.98 -84.08
CA GLY A 103 40.33 37.14 -84.71
C GLY A 103 39.71 35.79 -85.06
N ALA A 104 40.07 35.31 -86.27
CA ALA A 104 39.50 34.22 -87.01
C ALA A 104 39.60 32.82 -86.33
N PRO A 105 38.89 31.79 -86.82
CA PRO A 105 38.63 30.56 -86.11
C PRO A 105 39.84 29.62 -86.12
N ALA A 106 40.16 29.07 -84.95
CA ALA A 106 41.13 28.00 -84.79
C ALA A 106 40.40 26.67 -84.57
N GLU A 107 40.88 25.62 -85.16
CA GLU A 107 40.39 24.25 -85.16
C GLU A 107 40.17 23.68 -83.76
N PRO A 108 39.20 22.77 -83.58
CA PRO A 108 38.91 22.17 -82.27
C PRO A 108 39.97 21.13 -81.89
N PRO A 109 40.47 21.15 -80.68
CA PRO A 109 41.38 20.13 -80.19
C PRO A 109 40.64 18.78 -79.98
N PRO A 110 41.38 17.65 -80.14
CA PRO A 110 40.77 16.30 -80.11
C PRO A 110 40.12 15.98 -78.81
N GLY A 111 38.94 15.42 -78.91
CA GLY A 111 38.08 15.09 -77.80
C GLY A 111 38.77 14.27 -76.65
N ARG A 112 38.83 14.86 -75.47
CA ARG A 112 39.12 14.12 -74.26
C ARG A 112 37.99 13.12 -74.00
N ARG A 113 38.27 11.84 -74.22
CA ARG A 113 37.46 10.74 -73.78
C ARG A 113 37.14 10.93 -72.24
N ARG A 114 35.88 11.28 -71.90
CA ARG A 114 35.39 11.19 -70.59
C ARG A 114 35.46 9.72 -70.11
N THR A 115 36.48 9.40 -69.32
CA THR A 115 36.52 8.15 -68.60
C THR A 115 35.31 8.12 -67.62
N LYS A 116 34.35 7.23 -67.88
CA LYS A 116 33.28 6.92 -66.92
C LYS A 116 33.94 6.53 -65.64
N GLN A 117 33.86 7.39 -64.61
CA GLN A 117 34.25 7.03 -63.24
C GLN A 117 33.53 5.76 -62.89
N LYS A 118 34.28 4.67 -62.65
CA LYS A 118 33.77 3.44 -62.11
C LYS A 118 33.19 3.79 -60.71
N LYS A 119 31.84 3.78 -60.54
CA LYS A 119 31.17 3.89 -59.25
C LYS A 119 31.83 2.89 -58.32
N SER A 120 32.47 3.38 -57.27
CA SER A 120 33.21 2.57 -56.31
C SER A 120 32.32 1.49 -55.72
N LYS A 121 32.74 0.24 -55.81
CA LYS A 121 32.01 -0.90 -55.23
C LYS A 121 31.74 -0.68 -53.70
N GLY A 122 32.60 0.08 -53.00
CA GLY A 122 32.46 0.45 -51.62
C GLY A 122 31.20 1.25 -51.30
N ARG A 123 30.77 2.19 -52.20
CA ARG A 123 29.54 2.95 -51.96
C ARG A 123 28.27 2.08 -52.09
N LYS A 124 28.29 1.06 -52.92
CA LYS A 124 27.18 0.09 -53.01
C LYS A 124 27.15 -0.82 -51.77
N VAL A 125 28.29 -1.30 -51.29
CA VAL A 125 28.39 -2.10 -50.06
C VAL A 125 27.91 -1.27 -48.87
N LEU A 126 28.33 -0.01 -48.71
CA LEU A 126 27.90 0.87 -47.62
C LEU A 126 26.38 1.14 -47.65
N VAL A 127 25.77 1.31 -48.81
CA VAL A 127 24.31 1.49 -48.95
C VAL A 127 23.56 0.21 -48.63
N TRP A 128 24.06 -0.96 -49.04
CA TRP A 128 23.42 -2.23 -48.73
C TRP A 128 23.56 -2.62 -47.27
N THR A 129 24.74 -2.44 -46.65
CA THR A 129 24.96 -2.70 -45.20
C THR A 129 24.21 -1.69 -44.35
N GLY A 130 24.20 -0.40 -44.69
CA GLY A 130 23.40 0.61 -43.98
C GLY A 130 21.90 0.37 -44.11
N GLY A 131 21.43 0.00 -45.29
CA GLY A 131 20.03 -0.34 -45.56
C GLY A 131 19.57 -1.58 -44.79
N SER A 132 20.38 -2.65 -44.79
CA SER A 132 20.05 -3.87 -44.01
C SER A 132 20.07 -3.62 -42.52
N LEU A 133 21.02 -2.86 -41.99
CA LEU A 133 21.05 -2.49 -40.57
C LEU A 133 19.84 -1.63 -40.17
N ALA A 134 19.48 -0.64 -41.01
CA ALA A 134 18.27 0.18 -40.79
C ALA A 134 17.00 -0.67 -40.81
N PHE A 135 16.87 -1.60 -41.76
CA PHE A 135 15.74 -2.52 -41.83
C PHE A 135 15.66 -3.43 -40.61
N LEU A 136 16.80 -3.93 -40.13
CA LEU A 136 16.88 -4.76 -38.92
C LEU A 136 16.48 -3.96 -37.68
N LEU A 137 16.94 -2.71 -37.55
CA LEU A 137 16.55 -1.82 -36.45
C LEU A 137 15.05 -1.50 -36.46
N VAL A 138 14.49 -1.22 -37.66
CA VAL A 138 13.04 -0.99 -37.81
C VAL A 138 12.26 -2.26 -37.43
N GLY A 139 12.71 -3.42 -37.91
CA GLY A 139 12.08 -4.71 -37.58
C GLY A 139 12.10 -5.01 -36.08
N VAL A 140 13.23 -4.82 -35.41
CA VAL A 140 13.37 -5.01 -33.95
C VAL A 140 12.51 -3.99 -33.19
N SER A 141 12.50 -2.73 -33.63
CA SER A 141 11.67 -1.68 -33.02
C SER A 141 10.17 -1.97 -33.17
N ALA A 142 9.75 -2.44 -34.36
CA ALA A 142 8.36 -2.83 -34.61
C ALA A 142 7.96 -4.05 -33.74
N ALA A 143 8.82 -5.07 -33.70
CA ALA A 143 8.59 -6.24 -32.84
C ALA A 143 8.52 -5.86 -31.35
N GLY A 144 9.42 -4.98 -30.89
CA GLY A 144 9.40 -4.45 -29.53
C GLY A 144 8.13 -3.65 -29.22
N TYR A 145 7.66 -2.86 -30.17
CA TYR A 145 6.40 -2.12 -30.04
C TYR A 145 5.18 -3.04 -29.97
N LEU A 146 5.10 -4.03 -30.85
CA LEU A 146 4.01 -5.01 -30.84
C LEU A 146 4.00 -5.83 -29.55
N TYR A 147 5.18 -6.20 -29.03
CA TYR A 147 5.28 -6.90 -27.75
C TYR A 147 4.88 -6.01 -26.57
N TYR A 148 5.24 -4.74 -26.61
CA TYR A 148 4.78 -3.75 -25.63
C TYR A 148 3.24 -3.64 -25.60
N GLN A 149 2.61 -3.54 -26.78
CA GLN A 149 1.15 -3.53 -26.90
C GLN A 149 0.54 -4.82 -26.33
N HIS A 150 1.09 -5.97 -26.72
CA HIS A 150 0.63 -7.26 -26.21
C HIS A 150 0.67 -7.35 -24.68
N LEU A 151 1.71 -6.83 -24.03
CA LEU A 151 1.78 -6.81 -22.57
C LEU A 151 0.73 -5.87 -21.94
N ASN A 152 0.47 -4.72 -22.55
CA ASN A 152 -0.58 -3.81 -22.09
C ASN A 152 -1.98 -4.41 -22.26
N ASP A 153 -2.23 -5.08 -23.39
CA ASP A 153 -3.52 -5.72 -23.68
C ASP A 153 -3.83 -6.88 -22.71
N ASN A 154 -2.81 -7.45 -22.07
CA ASN A 154 -2.98 -8.48 -21.04
C ASN A 154 -3.42 -7.91 -19.69
N ILE A 155 -3.21 -6.62 -19.40
CA ILE A 155 -3.45 -6.04 -18.09
C ILE A 155 -4.95 -5.89 -17.87
N THR A 156 -5.45 -6.51 -16.80
CA THR A 156 -6.82 -6.28 -16.32
C THR A 156 -6.82 -5.11 -15.36
N ALA A 157 -7.63 -4.09 -15.66
CA ALA A 157 -7.75 -2.89 -14.84
C ALA A 157 -9.15 -2.74 -14.25
N VAL A 158 -9.22 -2.21 -13.03
CA VAL A 158 -10.47 -1.87 -12.33
C VAL A 158 -10.30 -0.49 -11.71
N SER A 159 -11.38 0.30 -11.67
CA SER A 159 -11.36 1.62 -11.05
C SER A 159 -11.03 1.55 -9.56
N ASP A 160 -10.26 2.51 -9.06
CA ASP A 160 -10.05 2.72 -7.64
C ASP A 160 -11.13 3.60 -6.99
N ASP A 161 -12.09 4.08 -7.77
CA ASP A 161 -13.23 4.91 -7.35
C ASP A 161 -12.82 6.08 -6.44
N GLY A 162 -11.61 6.60 -6.62
CA GLY A 162 -11.04 7.67 -5.81
C GLY A 162 -10.62 7.24 -4.39
N ALA A 163 -10.48 5.94 -4.14
CA ALA A 163 -9.97 5.44 -2.86
C ALA A 163 -8.44 5.60 -2.73
N GLY A 164 -7.72 5.57 -3.86
CA GLY A 164 -6.28 5.74 -3.91
C GLY A 164 -5.82 7.18 -4.12
N THR A 165 -4.58 7.49 -3.77
CA THR A 165 -3.97 8.81 -3.98
C THR A 165 -3.66 9.08 -5.45
N GLY A 166 -3.52 8.03 -6.25
CA GLY A 166 -3.43 8.10 -7.70
C GLY A 166 -2.06 8.28 -8.30
N GLY A 167 -1.03 8.23 -7.52
CA GLY A 167 0.33 8.29 -8.02
C GLY A 167 1.34 8.02 -6.92
N PHE A 168 2.55 7.67 -7.31
CA PHE A 168 3.67 7.63 -6.39
C PHE A 168 4.74 8.60 -6.86
N SER A 169 5.23 9.40 -5.93
CA SER A 169 6.38 10.27 -6.12
C SER A 169 7.65 9.55 -5.66
N LYS A 170 8.79 9.93 -6.23
CA LYS A 170 10.08 9.42 -5.75
C LYS A 170 10.41 9.86 -4.33
N ASP A 171 9.77 10.93 -3.88
CA ASP A 171 10.03 11.58 -2.60
C ASP A 171 8.93 11.34 -1.56
N GLU A 172 8.03 10.39 -1.82
CA GLU A 172 6.95 9.99 -0.91
C GLU A 172 6.99 8.50 -0.63
N ALA A 173 6.41 8.08 0.49
CA ALA A 173 6.19 6.67 0.77
C ALA A 173 5.24 6.08 -0.26
N ILE A 174 5.35 4.78 -0.55
CA ILE A 174 4.47 4.07 -1.48
C ILE A 174 3.69 3.02 -0.69
N ASN A 175 2.37 3.08 -0.77
CA ASN A 175 1.45 2.16 -0.10
C ASN A 175 0.68 1.36 -1.15
N ILE A 176 0.93 0.06 -1.22
CA ILE A 176 0.28 -0.83 -2.18
C ILE A 176 -0.56 -1.85 -1.42
N LEU A 177 -1.84 -1.95 -1.77
CA LEU A 177 -2.72 -2.96 -1.24
C LEU A 177 -2.68 -4.20 -2.14
N VAL A 178 -2.10 -5.28 -1.66
CA VAL A 178 -2.10 -6.58 -2.33
C VAL A 178 -3.24 -7.41 -1.76
N ILE A 179 -4.16 -7.82 -2.63
CA ILE A 179 -5.35 -8.58 -2.24
C ILE A 179 -5.30 -9.94 -2.94
N GLY A 180 -5.31 -11.01 -2.15
CA GLY A 180 -5.53 -12.37 -2.64
C GLY A 180 -7.02 -12.72 -2.55
N THR A 181 -7.60 -13.14 -3.67
CA THR A 181 -9.02 -13.48 -3.73
C THR A 181 -9.26 -14.92 -4.12
N ASP A 182 -10.31 -15.51 -3.57
CA ASP A 182 -10.81 -16.83 -3.93
C ASP A 182 -11.80 -16.82 -5.10
N LYS A 183 -11.85 -15.74 -5.88
CA LYS A 183 -12.73 -15.63 -7.05
C LYS A 183 -12.55 -16.82 -8.00
N ARG A 184 -13.63 -17.55 -8.28
CA ARG A 184 -13.62 -18.79 -9.07
C ARG A 184 -13.95 -18.59 -10.54
N SER A 185 -14.20 -17.37 -10.99
CA SER A 185 -14.42 -17.04 -12.39
C SER A 185 -13.10 -16.93 -13.15
N GLY A 186 -13.11 -17.35 -14.42
CA GLY A 186 -11.96 -17.24 -15.29
C GLY A 186 -11.16 -18.53 -15.46
N LYS A 187 -10.29 -18.54 -16.50
CA LYS A 187 -9.48 -19.69 -16.87
C LYS A 187 -8.42 -19.96 -15.79
N GLY A 188 -8.38 -21.18 -15.30
CA GLY A 188 -7.41 -21.62 -14.28
C GLY A 188 -7.90 -21.49 -12.84
N ASN A 189 -9.10 -20.94 -12.60
CA ASN A 189 -9.70 -20.77 -11.27
C ASN A 189 -10.82 -21.79 -10.98
N THR A 190 -11.10 -22.73 -11.88
CA THR A 190 -12.14 -23.77 -11.72
C THR A 190 -11.60 -25.01 -11.00
N GLY A 191 -12.48 -25.75 -10.31
CA GLY A 191 -12.13 -27.02 -9.69
C GLY A 191 -11.71 -26.96 -8.21
N TYR A 192 -11.85 -25.82 -7.56
CA TYR A 192 -11.44 -25.59 -6.16
C TYR A 192 -12.60 -25.46 -5.16
N GLY A 193 -13.72 -26.12 -5.38
CA GLY A 193 -14.89 -26.09 -4.50
C GLY A 193 -15.93 -25.07 -4.94
N ASP A 194 -16.44 -24.23 -4.05
CA ASP A 194 -17.56 -23.31 -4.30
C ASP A 194 -17.39 -22.46 -5.58
N ASN A 195 -18.11 -22.85 -6.64
CA ASN A 195 -18.09 -22.16 -7.94
C ASN A 195 -18.89 -20.84 -7.93
N GLY A 196 -19.60 -20.55 -6.84
CA GLY A 196 -20.42 -19.35 -6.65
C GLY A 196 -19.72 -18.23 -5.88
N SER A 197 -18.46 -18.42 -5.43
CA SER A 197 -17.75 -17.38 -4.69
C SER A 197 -17.67 -16.08 -5.49
N VAL A 198 -18.18 -15.03 -4.89
CA VAL A 198 -18.08 -13.66 -5.43
C VAL A 198 -16.65 -13.13 -5.40
N GLY A 199 -15.76 -13.82 -4.68
CA GLY A 199 -14.35 -13.45 -4.53
C GLY A 199 -14.12 -12.50 -3.38
N HIS A 200 -13.96 -13.03 -2.17
CA HIS A 200 -13.65 -12.25 -0.98
C HIS A 200 -12.15 -11.91 -0.87
N ALA A 201 -11.81 -10.96 0.01
CA ALA A 201 -10.43 -10.61 0.33
C ALA A 201 -9.84 -11.63 1.32
N ASP A 202 -9.44 -12.79 0.82
CA ASP A 202 -8.92 -13.89 1.63
C ASP A 202 -7.50 -13.68 2.16
N THR A 203 -6.75 -12.84 1.48
CA THR A 203 -5.42 -12.39 1.88
C THR A 203 -5.34 -10.90 1.62
N THR A 204 -5.02 -10.11 2.62
CA THR A 204 -4.83 -8.68 2.43
C THR A 204 -3.51 -8.26 3.05
N ILE A 205 -2.65 -7.65 2.25
CA ILE A 205 -1.34 -7.16 2.67
C ILE A 205 -1.20 -5.71 2.25
N LEU A 206 -1.01 -4.83 3.22
CA LEU A 206 -0.60 -3.46 2.96
C LEU A 206 0.93 -3.42 2.91
N LEU A 207 1.48 -3.23 1.72
CA LEU A 207 2.91 -3.02 1.52
C LEU A 207 3.21 -1.53 1.58
N HIS A 208 3.87 -1.13 2.64
CA HIS A 208 4.39 0.22 2.82
C HIS A 208 5.89 0.23 2.48
N VAL A 209 6.29 1.05 1.52
CA VAL A 209 7.68 1.28 1.14
C VAL A 209 8.07 2.68 1.59
N SER A 210 9.08 2.78 2.45
CA SER A 210 9.50 4.05 3.01
C SER A 210 9.90 5.08 1.94
N LYS A 211 9.73 6.35 2.25
CA LYS A 211 10.07 7.49 1.38
C LYS A 211 11.51 7.41 0.84
N ASP A 212 12.46 7.01 1.66
CA ASP A 212 13.88 6.90 1.31
C ASP A 212 14.26 5.55 0.66
N ARG A 213 13.28 4.64 0.47
CA ARG A 213 13.48 3.28 -0.07
C ARG A 213 14.46 2.42 0.74
N THR A 214 14.76 2.80 1.97
CA THR A 214 15.68 2.03 2.82
C THR A 214 15.01 0.82 3.44
N ASN A 215 13.69 0.86 3.63
CA ASN A 215 12.93 -0.22 4.24
C ASN A 215 11.53 -0.35 3.66
N ALA A 216 10.90 -1.50 3.89
CA ALA A 216 9.50 -1.72 3.60
C ALA A 216 8.87 -2.63 4.67
N THR A 217 7.58 -2.44 4.88
CA THR A 217 6.75 -3.26 5.77
C THR A 217 5.58 -3.84 4.99
N ALA A 218 5.47 -5.16 4.97
CA ALA A 218 4.33 -5.89 4.44
C ALA A 218 3.46 -6.32 5.63
N MET A 219 2.36 -5.62 5.82
CA MET A 219 1.45 -5.82 6.95
C MET A 219 0.22 -6.61 6.51
N SER A 220 0.10 -7.84 6.98
CA SER A 220 -1.06 -8.71 6.73
C SER A 220 -2.22 -8.32 7.65
N ILE A 221 -3.41 -8.25 7.06
CA ILE A 221 -4.67 -8.00 7.78
C ILE A 221 -5.45 -9.32 7.80
N PRO A 222 -5.76 -9.89 8.96
CA PRO A 222 -6.53 -11.14 9.06
C PRO A 222 -7.92 -10.99 8.43
N ARG A 223 -8.30 -11.93 7.59
CA ARG A 223 -9.58 -11.89 6.87
C ARG A 223 -10.80 -12.00 7.77
N ASP A 224 -10.66 -12.74 8.87
CA ASP A 224 -11.72 -13.00 9.86
C ASP A 224 -11.70 -11.96 11.01
N MET A 225 -10.95 -10.86 10.85
CA MET A 225 -10.95 -9.75 11.80
C MET A 225 -12.26 -8.96 11.68
N ILE A 226 -12.91 -8.71 12.81
CA ILE A 226 -14.12 -7.88 12.85
C ILE A 226 -13.74 -6.41 12.71
N VAL A 227 -14.37 -5.74 11.76
CA VAL A 227 -14.15 -4.33 11.41
C VAL A 227 -15.45 -3.68 10.98
N ASP A 228 -15.44 -2.36 10.93
CA ASP A 228 -16.46 -1.58 10.24
C ASP A 228 -16.00 -1.36 8.79
N ILE A 229 -16.86 -1.73 7.83
CA ILE A 229 -16.65 -1.44 6.42
C ILE A 229 -17.39 -0.14 6.10
N PRO A 230 -16.72 0.91 5.59
CA PRO A 230 -17.35 2.18 5.27
C PRO A 230 -18.24 2.11 4.04
N ASP A 231 -18.96 3.18 3.77
CA ASP A 231 -19.65 3.40 2.50
C ASP A 231 -18.67 3.36 1.33
N CYS A 232 -19.04 2.62 0.29
CA CYS A 232 -18.19 2.35 -0.85
C CYS A 232 -18.85 2.83 -2.16
N PRO A 233 -18.56 4.04 -2.63
CA PRO A 233 -18.84 4.41 -4.01
C PRO A 233 -18.13 3.45 -4.95
N THR A 234 -18.87 2.82 -5.85
CA THR A 234 -18.38 1.73 -6.70
C THR A 234 -18.82 1.97 -8.13
N THR A 235 -17.89 2.01 -9.07
CA THR A 235 -18.18 2.03 -10.50
C THR A 235 -18.63 0.65 -10.95
N GLN A 236 -19.81 0.59 -11.55
CA GLN A 236 -20.41 -0.63 -12.08
C GLN A 236 -19.89 -0.90 -13.51
N GLU A 237 -20.15 -2.10 -14.02
CA GLU A 237 -19.74 -2.48 -15.39
C GLU A 237 -20.33 -1.59 -16.49
N ASP A 238 -21.48 -0.98 -16.24
CA ASP A 238 -22.13 -0.03 -17.15
C ASP A 238 -21.58 1.41 -17.06
N GLY A 239 -20.57 1.64 -16.22
CA GLY A 239 -19.95 2.94 -15.96
C GLY A 239 -20.74 3.82 -14.98
N SER A 240 -21.89 3.38 -14.47
CA SER A 240 -22.63 4.10 -13.43
C SER A 240 -21.92 3.97 -12.07
N THR A 241 -22.07 4.94 -11.19
CA THR A 241 -21.58 4.87 -9.81
C THR A 241 -22.72 4.51 -8.87
N LYS A 242 -22.58 3.42 -8.11
CA LYS A 242 -23.48 2.99 -7.05
C LYS A 242 -22.76 3.15 -5.71
N ASN A 243 -23.40 3.79 -4.74
CA ASN A 243 -22.88 3.76 -3.36
C ASN A 243 -23.39 2.49 -2.68
N ILE A 244 -22.44 1.62 -2.31
CA ILE A 244 -22.73 0.43 -1.51
C ILE A 244 -22.60 0.84 -0.05
N GLY A 245 -23.66 0.66 0.73
CA GLY A 245 -23.68 1.06 2.14
C GLY A 245 -22.63 0.33 2.95
N GLY A 246 -22.14 1.00 3.99
CA GLY A 246 -21.21 0.42 4.95
C GLY A 246 -21.85 -0.68 5.77
N THR A 247 -21.04 -1.54 6.37
CA THR A 247 -21.49 -2.61 7.28
C THR A 247 -20.62 -2.55 8.53
N ALA A 248 -21.27 -2.36 9.67
CA ALA A 248 -20.59 -2.36 10.96
C ALA A 248 -20.38 -3.79 11.49
N SER A 249 -19.30 -3.99 12.25
CA SER A 249 -18.99 -5.22 12.97
C SER A 249 -19.06 -6.49 12.11
N THR A 250 -18.44 -6.44 10.94
CA THR A 250 -18.39 -7.58 10.02
C THR A 250 -16.96 -8.04 9.74
N ARG A 251 -16.78 -9.18 9.08
CA ARG A 251 -15.46 -9.69 8.74
C ARG A 251 -14.77 -8.82 7.70
N PHE A 252 -13.50 -8.58 7.87
CA PHE A 252 -12.70 -7.78 6.95
C PHE A 252 -12.78 -8.29 5.49
N ASN A 253 -12.81 -9.62 5.28
CA ASN A 253 -12.84 -10.19 3.94
C ASN A 253 -14.08 -9.80 3.12
N GLU A 254 -15.19 -9.39 3.77
CA GLU A 254 -16.41 -8.91 3.11
C GLU A 254 -16.25 -7.52 2.50
N SER A 255 -15.11 -6.85 2.73
CA SER A 255 -14.76 -5.60 2.05
C SER A 255 -14.57 -5.76 0.54
N LEU A 256 -14.44 -7.00 0.04
CA LEU A 256 -14.37 -7.34 -1.38
C LEU A 256 -15.48 -8.35 -1.73
N GLY A 257 -16.12 -8.17 -2.87
CA GLY A 257 -17.07 -9.09 -3.49
C GLY A 257 -18.46 -9.04 -2.90
N GLN A 258 -18.60 -8.97 -1.58
CA GLN A 258 -19.89 -8.90 -0.91
C GLN A 258 -20.70 -7.69 -1.38
N GLU A 259 -21.97 -7.91 -1.75
CA GLU A 259 -22.90 -6.87 -2.28
C GLU A 259 -22.38 -6.12 -3.52
N GLY A 260 -21.36 -6.66 -4.19
CA GLY A 260 -20.70 -6.04 -5.34
C GLY A 260 -19.58 -5.06 -4.98
N ARG A 261 -19.06 -5.11 -3.76
CA ARG A 261 -17.90 -4.33 -3.34
C ARG A 261 -16.67 -4.67 -4.20
N THR A 262 -15.99 -3.63 -4.67
CA THR A 262 -14.77 -3.73 -5.49
C THR A 262 -13.51 -3.54 -4.62
N PRO A 263 -12.31 -3.72 -5.17
CA PRO A 263 -11.07 -3.48 -4.42
C PRO A 263 -10.97 -2.06 -3.83
N SER A 264 -11.67 -1.08 -4.40
CA SER A 264 -11.73 0.29 -3.87
C SER A 264 -12.35 0.32 -2.46
N CYS A 265 -13.32 -0.55 -2.20
CA CYS A 265 -13.93 -0.69 -0.87
C CYS A 265 -12.93 -1.23 0.15
N THR A 266 -12.15 -2.26 -0.23
CA THR A 266 -11.07 -2.79 0.62
C THR A 266 -10.03 -1.71 0.91
N MET A 267 -9.66 -0.85 -0.08
CA MET A 267 -8.76 0.29 0.16
C MET A 267 -9.32 1.28 1.19
N ARG A 268 -10.62 1.60 1.11
CA ARG A 268 -11.30 2.50 2.06
C ARG A 268 -11.33 1.89 3.46
N THR A 269 -11.65 0.61 3.56
CA THR A 269 -11.63 -0.13 4.84
C THR A 269 -10.24 -0.14 5.46
N VAL A 270 -9.19 -0.38 4.66
CA VAL A 270 -7.79 -0.33 5.14
C VAL A 270 -7.41 1.07 5.62
N LYS A 271 -7.81 2.11 4.87
CA LYS A 271 -7.58 3.50 5.28
C LYS A 271 -8.24 3.82 6.61
N GLU A 272 -9.49 3.43 6.79
CA GLU A 272 -10.25 3.66 8.02
C GLU A 272 -9.62 2.93 9.20
N LEU A 273 -9.26 1.66 8.99
CA LEU A 273 -8.64 0.81 10.00
C LEU A 273 -7.26 1.31 10.44
N THR A 274 -6.40 1.72 9.49
CA THR A 274 -4.97 1.94 9.73
C THR A 274 -4.54 3.41 9.72
N GLY A 275 -5.39 4.30 9.20
CA GLY A 275 -5.04 5.68 8.88
C GLY A 275 -4.03 5.82 7.73
N ILE A 276 -3.69 4.71 7.02
CA ILE A 276 -2.80 4.71 5.86
C ILE A 276 -3.66 4.61 4.60
N THR A 277 -3.57 5.60 3.71
CA THR A 277 -4.25 5.55 2.41
C THR A 277 -3.40 4.72 1.46
N PRO A 278 -3.90 3.59 0.93
CA PRO A 278 -3.22 2.90 -0.16
C PRO A 278 -3.17 3.80 -1.41
N ASP A 279 -2.04 3.81 -2.12
CA ASP A 279 -1.89 4.56 -3.38
C ASP A 279 -2.49 3.78 -4.53
N HIS A 280 -2.24 2.47 -4.52
CA HIS A 280 -2.64 1.52 -5.55
C HIS A 280 -3.09 0.20 -4.94
N PHE A 281 -3.82 -0.59 -5.72
CA PHE A 281 -4.08 -1.99 -5.38
C PHE A 281 -3.64 -2.94 -6.48
N MET A 282 -3.40 -4.19 -6.07
CA MET A 282 -3.16 -5.34 -6.94
C MET A 282 -3.95 -6.53 -6.41
N VAL A 283 -4.77 -7.12 -7.25
CA VAL A 283 -5.54 -8.34 -6.92
C VAL A 283 -4.90 -9.53 -7.60
N ALA A 284 -4.63 -10.57 -6.82
CA ALA A 284 -4.13 -11.86 -7.27
C ALA A 284 -5.17 -12.96 -6.98
N ASP A 285 -5.59 -13.67 -8.00
CA ASP A 285 -6.43 -14.86 -7.89
C ASP A 285 -5.59 -16.15 -7.79
N PHE A 286 -6.22 -17.30 -7.74
CA PHE A 286 -5.53 -18.60 -7.69
C PHE A 286 -4.62 -18.84 -8.89
N ASN A 287 -5.05 -18.40 -10.07
CA ASN A 287 -4.25 -18.53 -11.28
C ASN A 287 -2.99 -17.66 -11.22
N ALA A 288 -3.07 -16.50 -10.56
CA ALA A 288 -1.92 -15.62 -10.36
C ALA A 288 -0.81 -16.31 -9.55
N VAL A 289 -1.15 -16.98 -8.44
CA VAL A 289 -0.18 -17.71 -7.61
C VAL A 289 0.52 -18.78 -8.44
N LYS A 290 -0.25 -19.57 -9.22
CA LYS A 290 0.30 -20.64 -10.07
C LYS A 290 1.21 -20.09 -11.16
N THR A 291 0.76 -19.07 -11.84
CA THR A 291 1.47 -18.50 -12.99
C THR A 291 2.76 -17.79 -12.56
N LEU A 292 2.70 -16.96 -11.51
CA LEU A 292 3.86 -16.23 -10.99
C LEU A 292 4.92 -17.18 -10.42
N SER A 293 4.53 -18.17 -9.61
CA SER A 293 5.47 -19.14 -9.07
C SER A 293 6.18 -19.95 -10.15
N THR A 294 5.46 -20.29 -11.23
CA THR A 294 6.05 -20.99 -12.39
C THR A 294 6.99 -20.08 -13.19
N ALA A 295 6.62 -18.81 -13.38
CA ALA A 295 7.42 -17.85 -14.16
C ALA A 295 8.78 -17.56 -13.53
N VAL A 296 8.88 -17.55 -12.19
CA VAL A 296 10.16 -17.39 -11.49
C VAL A 296 10.99 -18.68 -11.42
N GLY A 297 10.44 -19.81 -11.89
CA GLY A 297 11.11 -21.12 -11.86
C GLY A 297 10.97 -21.87 -10.54
N GLY A 298 9.94 -21.54 -9.76
CA GLY A 298 9.62 -22.12 -8.46
C GLY A 298 10.01 -21.23 -7.29
N VAL A 299 9.37 -21.47 -6.16
CA VAL A 299 9.56 -20.75 -4.90
C VAL A 299 10.07 -21.72 -3.84
N GLU A 300 11.20 -21.42 -3.22
CA GLU A 300 11.78 -22.25 -2.18
C GLU A 300 11.05 -22.04 -0.85
N VAL A 301 10.46 -23.10 -0.30
CA VAL A 301 9.80 -23.12 1.01
C VAL A 301 10.46 -24.14 1.92
N CYS A 302 10.30 -23.98 3.23
CA CYS A 302 10.83 -24.88 4.23
C CYS A 302 9.74 -25.26 5.24
N LEU A 303 9.66 -26.56 5.57
CA LEU A 303 8.72 -27.11 6.54
C LEU A 303 9.48 -27.77 7.69
N GLU A 304 9.05 -27.57 8.92
CA GLU A 304 9.58 -28.27 10.11
C GLU A 304 9.01 -29.68 10.24
N LYS A 305 7.79 -29.89 9.75
CA LYS A 305 7.04 -31.14 9.84
C LYS A 305 6.43 -31.51 8.48
N ASP A 306 6.09 -32.77 8.30
CA ASP A 306 5.32 -33.25 7.15
C ASP A 306 3.94 -32.58 7.16
N ILE A 307 3.50 -32.09 6.00
CA ILE A 307 2.16 -31.57 5.78
C ILE A 307 1.44 -32.52 4.82
N ASN A 308 0.31 -33.05 5.27
CA ASN A 308 -0.64 -33.78 4.43
C ASN A 308 -2.03 -33.18 4.69
N ASP A 309 -2.39 -32.18 3.88
CA ASP A 309 -3.65 -31.45 4.01
C ASP A 309 -4.61 -31.83 2.88
N SER A 310 -5.65 -32.59 3.20
CA SER A 310 -6.65 -33.05 2.23
C SER A 310 -7.51 -31.93 1.65
N LYS A 311 -7.65 -30.78 2.36
CA LYS A 311 -8.47 -29.65 1.91
C LYS A 311 -7.72 -28.74 0.93
N SER A 312 -6.44 -28.48 1.18
CA SER A 312 -5.59 -27.74 0.24
C SER A 312 -4.97 -28.64 -0.83
N HIS A 313 -4.99 -29.96 -0.63
CA HIS A 313 -4.29 -30.97 -1.42
C HIS A 313 -2.76 -30.86 -1.38
N LEU A 314 -2.22 -30.25 -0.32
CA LEU A 314 -0.78 -30.19 -0.11
C LEU A 314 -0.27 -31.48 0.52
N ASN A 315 0.74 -32.07 -0.10
CA ASN A 315 1.45 -33.22 0.48
C ASN A 315 2.96 -32.99 0.31
N LEU A 316 3.61 -32.53 1.36
CA LEU A 316 5.03 -32.24 1.41
C LEU A 316 5.64 -32.78 2.71
N THR A 317 6.80 -33.37 2.61
CA THR A 317 7.57 -33.80 3.78
C THR A 317 8.29 -32.64 4.45
N ALA A 318 8.77 -32.82 5.67
CA ALA A 318 9.65 -31.88 6.33
C ALA A 318 10.89 -31.58 5.47
N GLY A 319 11.40 -30.35 5.55
CA GLY A 319 12.59 -29.92 4.82
C GLY A 319 12.32 -28.84 3.78
N LYS A 320 13.28 -28.65 2.88
CA LYS A 320 13.24 -27.63 1.83
C LYS A 320 12.64 -28.18 0.54
N HIS A 321 11.73 -27.42 -0.04
CA HIS A 321 11.06 -27.75 -1.29
C HIS A 321 11.06 -26.54 -2.23
N THR A 322 11.13 -26.82 -3.54
CA THR A 322 10.88 -25.79 -4.57
C THR A 322 9.51 -26.08 -5.17
N ILE A 323 8.53 -25.24 -4.85
CA ILE A 323 7.13 -25.40 -5.26
C ILE A 323 6.75 -24.41 -6.35
N MET A 324 5.86 -24.83 -7.27
CA MET A 324 5.31 -24.00 -8.34
C MET A 324 3.93 -24.52 -8.76
N GLY A 325 3.17 -23.69 -9.48
CA GLY A 325 1.86 -24.11 -10.00
C GLY A 325 0.89 -24.48 -8.89
N ASP A 326 0.30 -25.68 -8.99
CA ASP A 326 -0.73 -26.14 -8.05
C ASP A 326 -0.17 -26.38 -6.64
N ASP A 327 1.08 -26.86 -6.50
CA ASP A 327 1.71 -27.03 -5.19
C ASP A 327 1.93 -25.66 -4.49
N ALA A 328 2.30 -24.62 -5.25
CA ALA A 328 2.42 -23.28 -4.72
C ALA A 328 1.07 -22.73 -4.24
N LEU A 329 0.01 -22.99 -5.00
CA LEU A 329 -1.34 -22.62 -4.62
C LEU A 329 -1.81 -23.39 -3.39
N ALA A 330 -1.58 -24.71 -3.36
CA ALA A 330 -1.92 -25.56 -2.23
C ALA A 330 -1.22 -25.06 -0.95
N PHE A 331 0.08 -24.71 -1.05
CA PHE A 331 0.86 -24.22 0.08
C PHE A 331 0.26 -22.93 0.70
N VAL A 332 -0.07 -21.92 -0.10
CA VAL A 332 -0.63 -20.65 0.42
C VAL A 332 -2.07 -20.77 0.89
N ARG A 333 -2.76 -21.89 0.58
CA ARG A 333 -4.12 -22.20 1.01
C ARG A 333 -4.17 -23.11 2.24
N THR A 334 -3.06 -23.78 2.58
CA THR A 334 -3.00 -24.70 3.71
C THR A 334 -3.28 -23.95 5.02
N ARG A 335 -4.15 -24.50 5.84
CA ARG A 335 -4.62 -23.89 7.09
C ARG A 335 -4.59 -24.89 8.24
N TYR A 336 -5.20 -26.07 8.06
CA TYR A 336 -5.50 -26.98 9.15
C TYR A 336 -4.32 -27.84 9.60
N SER A 337 -3.34 -28.03 8.74
CA SER A 337 -2.19 -28.91 9.00
C SER A 337 -0.93 -28.15 9.44
N VAL A 338 -1.06 -26.90 9.82
CA VAL A 338 0.07 -26.03 10.24
C VAL A 338 -0.28 -25.25 11.50
N GLY A 339 0.70 -25.07 12.38
CA GLY A 339 0.57 -24.28 13.60
C GLY A 339 -0.63 -24.73 14.44
N LEU A 340 -1.47 -23.77 14.80
CA LEU A 340 -2.70 -24.00 15.57
C LEU A 340 -3.94 -24.31 14.71
N GLY A 341 -3.78 -24.51 13.40
CA GLY A 341 -4.90 -24.75 12.48
C GLY A 341 -5.78 -23.51 12.20
N SER A 342 -5.29 -22.34 12.53
CA SER A 342 -6.03 -21.07 12.41
C SER A 342 -5.69 -20.32 11.14
N ASP A 343 -6.44 -19.26 10.84
CA ASP A 343 -6.14 -18.33 9.76
C ASP A 343 -4.78 -17.64 9.93
N LEU A 344 -4.37 -17.37 11.16
CA LEU A 344 -3.07 -16.78 11.48
C LEU A 344 -1.91 -17.68 11.03
N SER A 345 -2.03 -19.01 11.20
CA SER A 345 -1.03 -19.98 10.70
C SER A 345 -0.91 -19.96 9.18
N ARG A 346 -2.03 -19.77 8.47
CA ARG A 346 -2.02 -19.58 7.01
C ARG A 346 -1.29 -18.29 6.60
N ILE A 347 -1.48 -17.20 7.34
CA ILE A 347 -0.77 -15.93 7.08
C ILE A 347 0.75 -16.15 7.17
N GLU A 348 1.24 -16.94 8.11
CA GLU A 348 2.66 -17.28 8.22
C GLU A 348 3.20 -17.99 6.98
N LEU A 349 2.46 -18.98 6.45
CA LEU A 349 2.81 -19.64 5.20
C LEU A 349 2.82 -18.68 4.01
N GLN A 350 1.84 -17.80 3.93
CA GLN A 350 1.76 -16.76 2.89
C GLN A 350 2.95 -15.79 2.97
N GLN A 351 3.32 -15.37 4.16
CA GLN A 351 4.48 -14.50 4.38
C GLN A 351 5.79 -15.21 4.00
N GLN A 352 5.94 -16.49 4.37
CA GLN A 352 7.08 -17.31 3.95
C GLN A 352 7.15 -17.43 2.43
N PHE A 353 6.02 -17.73 1.78
CA PHE A 353 5.94 -17.85 0.32
C PHE A 353 6.30 -16.53 -0.37
N LEU A 354 5.70 -15.41 0.05
CA LEU A 354 5.96 -14.09 -0.54
C LEU A 354 7.40 -13.63 -0.31
N SER A 355 7.95 -13.88 0.87
CA SER A 355 9.35 -13.64 1.20
C SER A 355 10.28 -14.40 0.25
N SER A 356 9.99 -15.68 0.01
CA SER A 356 10.76 -16.53 -0.90
C SER A 356 10.57 -16.13 -2.37
N LEU A 357 9.34 -15.82 -2.77
CA LEU A 357 9.05 -15.31 -4.12
C LEU A 357 9.84 -14.00 -4.38
N MET A 358 9.88 -13.10 -3.42
CA MET A 358 10.66 -11.86 -3.54
C MET A 358 12.16 -12.12 -3.68
N ARG A 359 12.72 -13.06 -2.90
CA ARG A 359 14.13 -13.48 -3.06
C ARG A 359 14.39 -14.04 -4.45
N GLN A 360 13.49 -14.89 -4.95
CA GLN A 360 13.62 -15.51 -6.27
C GLN A 360 13.54 -14.48 -7.41
N VAL A 361 12.60 -13.54 -7.33
CA VAL A 361 12.49 -12.42 -8.29
C VAL A 361 13.76 -11.56 -8.28
N LYS A 362 14.34 -11.29 -7.11
CA LYS A 362 15.56 -10.48 -6.95
C LYS A 362 16.85 -11.27 -7.15
N SER A 363 16.79 -12.56 -7.42
CA SER A 363 17.99 -13.36 -7.67
C SER A 363 18.68 -12.95 -8.97
N ASP A 364 20.01 -13.05 -9.00
CA ASP A 364 20.82 -12.77 -10.19
C ASP A 364 20.38 -13.63 -11.37
N ASP A 365 20.00 -14.89 -11.11
CA ASP A 365 19.49 -15.82 -12.13
C ASP A 365 18.18 -15.33 -12.79
N THR A 366 17.31 -14.65 -12.06
CA THR A 366 16.10 -14.06 -12.63
C THR A 366 16.39 -12.72 -13.32
N LEU A 367 17.15 -11.82 -12.68
CA LEU A 367 17.38 -10.47 -13.18
C LEU A 367 18.31 -10.42 -14.40
N THR A 368 19.23 -11.35 -14.55
CA THR A 368 20.17 -11.41 -15.68
C THR A 368 19.67 -12.28 -16.84
N ASN A 369 18.59 -13.05 -16.65
CA ASN A 369 18.05 -13.92 -17.67
C ASN A 369 16.86 -13.27 -18.42
N PRO A 370 17.06 -12.82 -19.69
CA PRO A 370 16.00 -12.16 -20.44
C PRO A 370 14.73 -13.01 -20.62
N LYS A 371 14.87 -14.34 -20.71
CA LYS A 371 13.72 -15.24 -20.85
C LYS A 371 12.87 -15.25 -19.58
N LYS A 372 13.51 -15.31 -18.39
CA LYS A 372 12.81 -15.25 -17.10
C LYS A 372 12.14 -13.90 -16.87
N LEU A 373 12.83 -12.81 -17.21
CA LEU A 373 12.24 -11.46 -17.13
C LEU A 373 11.01 -11.31 -18.03
N LEU A 374 11.08 -11.78 -19.28
CA LEU A 374 9.94 -11.76 -20.20
C LEU A 374 8.80 -12.65 -19.68
N ALA A 375 9.12 -13.85 -19.20
CA ALA A 375 8.11 -14.76 -18.61
C ALA A 375 7.46 -14.16 -17.37
N LEU A 376 8.21 -13.46 -16.52
CA LEU A 376 7.69 -12.78 -15.34
C LEU A 376 6.79 -11.58 -15.72
N ALA A 377 7.19 -10.79 -16.73
CA ALA A 377 6.38 -9.69 -17.25
C ALA A 377 5.06 -10.22 -17.85
N GLU A 378 5.13 -11.27 -18.65
CA GLU A 378 3.95 -11.94 -19.24
C GLU A 378 3.02 -12.51 -18.13
N ALA A 379 3.60 -13.20 -17.14
CA ALA A 379 2.86 -13.74 -16.01
C ALA A 379 2.20 -12.64 -15.17
N GLY A 380 2.93 -11.59 -14.86
CA GLY A 380 2.42 -10.47 -14.06
C GLY A 380 1.27 -9.72 -14.75
N THR A 381 1.42 -9.40 -16.05
CA THR A 381 0.39 -8.69 -16.79
C THR A 381 -0.88 -9.51 -17.02
N LYS A 382 -0.77 -10.84 -17.13
CA LYS A 382 -1.94 -11.72 -17.32
C LYS A 382 -2.64 -12.11 -16.02
N ALA A 383 -1.89 -12.19 -14.94
CA ALA A 383 -2.35 -12.81 -13.71
C ALA A 383 -2.85 -11.80 -12.67
N LEU A 384 -2.42 -10.54 -12.76
CA LEU A 384 -2.79 -9.50 -11.81
C LEU A 384 -3.88 -8.59 -12.36
N THR A 385 -4.86 -8.28 -11.51
CA THR A 385 -5.78 -7.17 -11.73
C THR A 385 -5.27 -5.98 -10.93
N VAL A 386 -5.17 -4.82 -11.55
CA VAL A 386 -4.61 -3.61 -10.94
C VAL A 386 -5.56 -2.43 -11.07
N ASP A 387 -5.32 -1.35 -10.33
CA ASP A 387 -6.07 -0.12 -10.55
C ASP A 387 -5.69 0.55 -11.89
N GLU A 388 -6.63 1.30 -12.47
CA GLU A 388 -6.48 1.95 -13.78
C GLU A 388 -5.28 2.90 -13.84
N LYS A 389 -4.88 3.47 -12.71
CA LYS A 389 -3.81 4.47 -12.66
C LYS A 389 -2.42 3.86 -12.91
N ILE A 390 -2.24 2.57 -12.60
CA ILE A 390 -1.01 1.81 -12.88
C ILE A 390 -1.17 0.76 -13.98
N ALA A 391 -2.30 0.72 -14.68
CA ALA A 391 -2.58 -0.24 -15.75
C ALA A 391 -1.80 0.03 -17.04
N ASP A 392 -0.49 0.15 -16.93
CA ASP A 392 0.46 0.31 -18.02
C ASP A 392 1.77 -0.37 -17.64
N ILE A 393 2.36 -1.15 -18.54
CA ILE A 393 3.57 -1.94 -18.26
C ILE A 393 4.77 -1.08 -17.83
N LYS A 394 4.88 0.18 -18.30
CA LYS A 394 5.95 1.09 -17.86
C LYS A 394 5.73 1.54 -16.44
N LYS A 395 4.47 1.84 -16.05
CA LYS A 395 4.13 2.21 -14.67
C LYS A 395 4.35 1.04 -13.72
N LEU A 396 3.91 -0.17 -14.11
CA LEU A 396 4.17 -1.39 -13.33
C LEU A 396 5.66 -1.67 -13.18
N ALA A 397 6.44 -1.52 -14.25
CA ALA A 397 7.89 -1.67 -14.21
C ALA A 397 8.56 -0.61 -13.32
N SER A 398 8.10 0.64 -13.38
CA SER A 398 8.59 1.71 -12.52
C SER A 398 8.29 1.44 -11.05
N LEU A 399 7.07 0.99 -10.74
CA LEU A 399 6.68 0.59 -9.40
C LEU A 399 7.53 -0.59 -8.88
N ALA A 400 7.73 -1.62 -9.72
CA ALA A 400 8.60 -2.75 -9.42
C ALA A 400 10.05 -2.32 -9.15
N GLN A 401 10.56 -1.32 -9.89
CA GLN A 401 11.89 -0.74 -9.65
C GLN A 401 11.98 -0.05 -8.28
N GLU A 402 10.97 0.75 -7.91
CA GLU A 402 10.97 1.42 -6.60
C GLU A 402 10.95 0.40 -5.45
N ILE A 403 10.09 -0.62 -5.52
CA ILE A 403 10.07 -1.73 -4.56
C ILE A 403 11.40 -2.49 -4.57
N GLY A 404 11.97 -2.67 -5.77
CA GLY A 404 13.23 -3.36 -5.98
C GLY A 404 14.44 -2.70 -5.33
N ARG A 405 14.39 -1.40 -5.04
CA ARG A 405 15.45 -0.67 -4.33
C ARG A 405 15.59 -1.07 -2.86
N VAL A 406 14.50 -1.51 -2.26
CA VAL A 406 14.51 -1.96 -0.86
C VAL A 406 15.30 -3.26 -0.75
N ASN A 407 16.30 -3.28 0.14
CA ASN A 407 17.03 -4.51 0.41
C ASN A 407 16.10 -5.54 1.10
N THR A 408 16.17 -6.80 0.71
CA THR A 408 15.36 -7.88 1.31
C THR A 408 15.56 -8.01 2.82
N LYS A 409 16.74 -7.67 3.34
CA LYS A 409 17.02 -7.59 4.79
C LYS A 409 16.20 -6.53 5.53
N ASN A 410 15.72 -5.53 4.79
CA ASN A 410 14.96 -4.41 5.31
C ASN A 410 13.47 -4.47 4.91
N LEU A 411 13.03 -5.56 4.29
CA LEU A 411 11.63 -5.90 4.08
C LEU A 411 11.15 -6.78 5.23
N THR A 412 10.22 -6.27 6.01
CA THR A 412 9.64 -6.95 7.17
C THR A 412 8.21 -7.34 6.89
N PHE A 413 7.88 -8.59 7.15
CA PHE A 413 6.51 -9.08 7.21
C PHE A 413 6.01 -9.05 8.65
N THR A 414 4.79 -8.62 8.84
CA THR A 414 4.11 -8.60 10.14
C THR A 414 2.61 -8.78 9.94
N THR A 415 1.90 -9.11 11.00
CA THR A 415 0.43 -9.21 10.99
C THR A 415 -0.14 -8.17 11.94
N VAL A 416 -1.29 -7.58 11.59
CA VAL A 416 -2.04 -6.71 12.51
C VAL A 416 -2.30 -7.48 13.79
N PRO A 417 -1.92 -6.95 14.96
CA PRO A 417 -2.15 -7.62 16.24
C PRO A 417 -3.64 -7.80 16.51
N VAL A 418 -4.02 -9.01 16.86
CA VAL A 418 -5.40 -9.39 17.16
C VAL A 418 -5.45 -10.22 18.43
N ASP A 419 -6.61 -10.24 19.05
CA ASP A 419 -7.00 -11.09 20.15
C ASP A 419 -8.16 -11.99 19.72
N ASP A 420 -8.34 -13.13 20.37
CA ASP A 420 -9.48 -14.01 20.12
C ASP A 420 -10.79 -13.30 20.43
N ASN A 421 -11.80 -13.50 19.58
CA ASN A 421 -13.12 -12.97 19.84
C ASN A 421 -13.86 -13.89 20.85
N PRO A 422 -14.22 -13.40 22.04
CA PRO A 422 -14.91 -14.22 23.02
C PRO A 422 -16.33 -14.63 22.61
N ASP A 423 -16.95 -13.88 21.67
CA ASP A 423 -18.31 -14.11 21.24
C ASP A 423 -18.40 -15.03 20.01
N ASP A 424 -17.33 -15.12 19.21
CA ASP A 424 -17.25 -15.97 18.01
C ASP A 424 -15.81 -16.46 17.77
N ALA A 425 -15.54 -17.70 18.13
CA ALA A 425 -14.23 -18.34 17.97
C ALA A 425 -13.74 -18.45 16.51
N ALA A 426 -14.62 -18.20 15.52
CA ALA A 426 -14.25 -18.17 14.10
C ALA A 426 -13.76 -16.79 13.64
N THR A 427 -13.72 -15.81 14.53
CA THR A 427 -13.32 -14.42 14.25
C THR A 427 -12.28 -13.93 15.25
N VAL A 428 -11.64 -12.83 14.94
CA VAL A 428 -10.66 -12.18 15.82
C VAL A 428 -10.98 -10.69 15.94
N LEU A 429 -10.59 -10.10 17.06
CA LEU A 429 -10.73 -8.66 17.31
C LEU A 429 -9.36 -7.99 17.21
N MET A 430 -9.32 -6.78 16.67
CA MET A 430 -8.09 -6.01 16.68
C MET A 430 -7.64 -5.67 18.10
N ASN A 431 -6.39 -5.95 18.42
CA ASN A 431 -5.78 -5.42 19.64
C ASN A 431 -5.43 -3.95 19.42
N GLU A 432 -6.32 -3.04 19.78
CA GLU A 432 -6.22 -1.61 19.45
C GLU A 432 -4.90 -1.00 19.91
N THR A 433 -4.46 -1.29 21.13
CA THR A 433 -3.22 -0.72 21.68
C THR A 433 -1.98 -1.14 20.89
N LYS A 434 -1.85 -2.43 20.57
CA LYS A 434 -0.71 -2.95 19.80
C LYS A 434 -0.81 -2.57 18.32
N ALA A 435 -2.01 -2.59 17.75
CA ALA A 435 -2.26 -2.26 16.36
C ALA A 435 -1.99 -0.78 16.07
N GLU A 436 -2.49 0.13 16.89
CA GLU A 436 -2.24 1.57 16.73
C GLU A 436 -0.74 1.91 16.85
N LYS A 437 -0.05 1.24 17.75
CA LYS A 437 1.41 1.36 17.86
C LYS A 437 2.12 0.90 16.57
N LEU A 438 1.66 -0.21 15.96
CA LEU A 438 2.16 -0.69 14.68
C LEU A 438 1.84 0.30 13.55
N PHE A 439 0.59 0.73 13.45
CA PHE A 439 0.15 1.66 12.40
C PHE A 439 0.90 2.99 12.46
N ARG A 440 1.09 3.56 13.65
CA ARG A 440 1.88 4.77 13.86
C ARG A 440 3.34 4.60 13.43
N THR A 441 3.93 3.44 13.72
CA THR A 441 5.30 3.12 13.32
C THR A 441 5.43 3.08 11.80
N VAL A 442 4.46 2.46 11.12
CA VAL A 442 4.45 2.37 9.65
C VAL A 442 4.18 3.74 9.03
N ARG A 443 3.18 4.50 9.51
CA ARG A 443 2.91 5.87 9.05
C ARG A 443 4.11 6.82 9.22
N GLY A 444 4.91 6.59 10.25
CA GLY A 444 6.12 7.36 10.52
C GLY A 444 7.35 6.93 9.70
N ASP A 445 7.22 6.06 8.70
CA ASP A 445 8.35 5.52 7.92
C ASP A 445 9.40 4.77 8.76
N VAL A 446 9.04 4.31 9.97
CA VAL A 446 9.99 3.68 10.88
C VAL A 446 10.18 2.22 10.50
N SER A 447 11.43 1.83 10.28
CA SER A 447 11.77 0.45 9.94
C SER A 447 11.51 -0.52 11.09
N LEU A 448 10.81 -1.61 10.79
CA LEU A 448 10.62 -2.74 11.73
C LEU A 448 11.80 -3.73 11.72
N THR A 449 12.82 -3.52 10.88
CA THR A 449 13.97 -4.43 10.76
C THR A 449 14.96 -4.28 11.91
N GLU A 450 15.66 -5.35 12.24
CA GLU A 450 16.71 -5.33 13.27
C GLU A 450 17.93 -4.46 12.90
N VAL A 451 18.16 -4.19 11.62
CA VAL A 451 19.30 -3.36 11.17
C VAL A 451 19.09 -1.92 11.64
N LYS A 452 17.93 -1.33 11.37
CA LYS A 452 17.61 0.00 11.92
C LYS A 452 17.38 -0.03 13.43
N LYS A 453 16.95 -1.17 14.00
CA LYS A 453 16.88 -1.32 15.45
C LYS A 453 18.27 -1.24 16.09
N LYS A 454 19.29 -1.83 15.45
CA LYS A 454 20.70 -1.69 15.88
C LYS A 454 21.25 -0.30 15.64
N GLU A 455 20.94 0.34 14.53
CA GLU A 455 21.32 1.72 14.23
C GLU A 455 20.59 2.72 15.12
N ALA A 456 19.29 2.54 15.34
CA ALA A 456 18.51 3.33 16.29
C ALA A 456 18.90 3.03 17.75
N ALA A 457 19.28 1.79 18.08
CA ALA A 457 19.82 1.44 19.38
C ALA A 457 21.22 2.05 19.58
N ALA A 458 22.10 2.05 18.56
CA ALA A 458 23.39 2.71 18.60
C ALA A 458 23.27 4.25 18.62
N ALA A 459 22.29 4.82 17.90
CA ALA A 459 21.96 6.24 17.98
C ALA A 459 21.33 6.59 19.34
N LYS A 460 20.42 5.75 19.85
CA LYS A 460 19.88 5.85 21.21
C LYS A 460 20.94 5.64 22.29
N GLU A 461 21.88 4.75 22.06
CA GLU A 461 23.00 4.53 22.99
C GLU A 461 23.94 5.74 23.02
N LYS A 462 24.20 6.40 21.89
CA LYS A 462 24.86 7.71 21.80
C LYS A 462 24.02 8.82 22.44
N GLU A 463 22.70 8.84 22.22
CA GLU A 463 21.79 9.78 22.89
C GLU A 463 21.59 9.43 24.37
N ALA A 464 21.43 8.17 24.73
CA ALA A 464 21.37 7.73 26.12
C ALA A 464 22.70 7.93 26.87
N ALA A 465 23.84 7.98 26.16
CA ALA A 465 25.10 8.38 26.79
C ALA A 465 25.09 9.85 27.26
N LYS A 466 24.37 10.73 26.52
CA LYS A 466 24.16 12.12 26.96
C LYS A 466 23.06 12.23 28.03
N LEU A 467 22.12 11.31 28.05
CA LEU A 467 21.03 11.22 29.04
C LEU A 467 21.35 10.24 30.20
N LYS A 468 22.57 9.64 30.23
CA LYS A 468 23.03 8.77 31.33
C LYS A 468 23.21 9.55 32.61
N GLY A 469 22.68 9.03 33.69
CA GLY A 469 22.77 9.60 35.03
C GLY A 469 21.49 9.36 35.82
N THR A 470 21.47 9.85 37.04
CA THR A 470 20.31 9.80 37.93
C THR A 470 19.16 10.66 37.38
N ARG A 471 17.93 10.29 37.68
CA ARG A 471 16.73 11.08 37.42
C ARG A 471 16.23 11.62 38.74
N ALA A 472 15.81 12.86 38.74
CA ALA A 472 15.09 13.41 39.87
C ALA A 472 13.68 12.79 39.96
N GLU A 473 13.10 12.84 41.15
CA GLU A 473 11.68 12.54 41.28
C GLU A 473 10.84 13.59 40.53
N ALA A 474 9.69 13.20 40.01
CA ALA A 474 8.84 14.11 39.22
C ALA A 474 8.46 15.38 40.01
N SER A 475 8.21 15.24 41.33
CA SER A 475 7.90 16.35 42.23
C SER A 475 9.06 17.31 42.48
N GLU A 476 10.30 16.96 42.07
CA GLU A 476 11.47 17.82 42.21
C GLU A 476 11.77 18.61 40.94
N VAL A 477 11.20 18.19 39.81
CA VAL A 477 11.39 18.83 38.50
C VAL A 477 10.78 20.22 38.51
N ARG A 478 11.60 21.23 38.20
CA ARG A 478 11.19 22.64 38.08
C ARG A 478 11.36 23.09 36.65
N VAL A 479 10.24 23.46 36.01
CA VAL A 479 10.25 23.86 34.59
C VAL A 479 9.28 25.00 34.32
N ASN A 480 9.76 25.98 33.58
CA ASN A 480 9.00 27.05 32.97
C ASN A 480 8.70 26.67 31.52
N ILE A 481 7.42 26.78 31.11
CA ILE A 481 6.94 26.33 29.81
C ILE A 481 6.55 27.55 28.97
N TYR A 482 7.15 27.65 27.79
CA TYR A 482 6.83 28.66 26.79
C TYR A 482 6.30 28.02 25.51
N ASN A 483 5.34 28.70 24.87
CA ASN A 483 4.96 28.34 23.51
C ASN A 483 5.88 29.08 22.53
N GLY A 484 6.67 28.35 21.76
CA GLY A 484 7.61 28.82 20.74
C GLY A 484 7.22 28.40 19.33
N GLY A 485 5.91 28.42 19.00
CA GLY A 485 5.40 28.08 17.68
C GLY A 485 4.56 26.82 17.59
N ALA A 486 4.30 26.14 18.72
CA ALA A 486 3.27 25.11 18.81
C ALA A 486 1.86 25.70 18.72
N GLU A 487 0.83 24.85 18.58
CA GLU A 487 -0.56 25.32 18.55
C GLU A 487 -0.92 26.17 19.78
N SER A 488 -1.85 27.07 19.60
CA SER A 488 -2.34 27.92 20.70
C SER A 488 -2.97 27.07 21.78
N GLY A 489 -2.54 27.24 23.04
CA GLY A 489 -2.99 26.43 24.17
C GLY A 489 -2.04 25.32 24.58
N SER A 490 -1.14 24.86 23.70
CA SER A 490 -0.22 23.74 23.95
C SER A 490 0.60 23.86 25.24
N ALA A 491 1.06 25.06 25.59
CA ALA A 491 1.81 25.26 26.84
C ALA A 491 0.92 25.04 28.09
N SER A 492 -0.35 25.42 28.03
CA SER A 492 -1.32 25.20 29.11
C SER A 492 -1.72 23.73 29.25
N GLU A 493 -1.91 23.06 28.12
CA GLU A 493 -2.19 21.61 28.09
C GLU A 493 -1.00 20.81 28.62
N THR A 494 0.23 21.18 28.20
CA THR A 494 1.45 20.55 28.71
C THR A 494 1.61 20.77 30.22
N LEU A 495 1.31 21.96 30.71
CA LEU A 495 1.33 22.23 32.16
C LEU A 495 0.35 21.31 32.89
N THR A 496 -0.89 21.23 32.40
CA THR A 496 -1.96 20.42 33.00
C THR A 496 -1.59 18.94 33.03
N TRP A 497 -1.08 18.43 31.91
CA TRP A 497 -0.60 17.04 31.80
C TRP A 497 0.56 16.76 32.75
N LEU A 498 1.60 17.60 32.75
CA LEU A 498 2.77 17.44 33.62
C LEU A 498 2.40 17.45 35.11
N GLN A 499 1.46 18.31 35.53
CA GLN A 499 1.06 18.42 36.92
C GLN A 499 0.13 17.28 37.37
N ASN A 500 -0.85 16.94 36.54
CA ASN A 500 -1.93 16.04 36.95
C ASN A 500 -1.63 14.56 36.64
N GLU A 501 -0.91 14.29 35.56
CA GLU A 501 -0.65 12.90 35.13
C GLU A 501 0.76 12.47 35.45
N GLU A 502 1.76 13.36 35.32
CA GLU A 502 3.17 13.00 35.49
C GLU A 502 3.75 13.43 36.85
N GLY A 503 3.00 14.16 37.67
CA GLY A 503 3.41 14.56 39.01
C GLY A 503 4.47 15.66 39.05
N VAL A 504 4.68 16.41 37.99
CA VAL A 504 5.64 17.54 37.91
C VAL A 504 4.97 18.80 38.45
N THR A 505 4.79 18.86 39.76
CA THR A 505 3.98 19.90 40.43
C THR A 505 4.66 21.28 40.52
N LYS A 506 5.98 21.38 40.22
CA LYS A 506 6.74 22.65 40.27
C LYS A 506 6.95 23.22 38.87
N SER A 507 5.99 23.02 37.97
CA SER A 507 5.96 23.56 36.62
C SER A 507 5.12 24.83 36.56
N SER A 508 5.47 25.75 35.66
CA SER A 508 4.76 27.00 35.43
C SER A 508 4.69 27.29 33.93
N GLN A 509 3.58 27.89 33.46
CA GLN A 509 3.48 28.38 32.09
C GLN A 509 3.72 29.91 32.11
N LEU A 510 4.64 30.39 31.27
CA LEU A 510 5.04 31.79 31.22
C LEU A 510 4.65 32.52 29.91
N GLY A 511 3.81 31.88 29.07
CA GLY A 511 3.30 32.48 27.85
C GLY A 511 4.05 32.06 26.58
N ASN A 512 4.27 33.01 25.67
CA ASN A 512 4.94 32.74 24.41
C ASN A 512 6.42 33.08 24.48
N ALA A 513 7.24 32.30 23.79
CA ALA A 513 8.65 32.60 23.60
C ALA A 513 8.83 33.82 22.68
N GLU A 514 9.94 34.53 22.80
CA GLU A 514 10.26 35.68 21.94
C GLU A 514 10.36 35.32 20.45
N LYS A 515 10.69 34.07 20.15
CA LYS A 515 10.87 33.57 18.77
C LYS A 515 10.25 32.19 18.60
N ASP A 516 9.64 31.98 17.44
CA ASP A 516 9.23 30.67 17.01
C ASP A 516 10.42 29.75 16.77
N LEU A 517 10.32 28.53 17.28
CA LEU A 517 11.29 27.46 17.09
C LEU A 517 10.70 26.37 16.18
N ALA A 518 11.53 25.85 15.29
CA ALA A 518 11.14 24.70 14.48
C ALA A 518 11.06 23.40 15.30
N LYS A 519 11.83 23.34 16.42
CA LYS A 519 11.90 22.18 17.30
C LYS A 519 11.79 22.60 18.75
N THR A 520 11.13 21.75 19.54
CA THR A 520 11.03 21.87 20.98
C THR A 520 12.43 21.72 21.64
N THR A 521 12.73 22.58 22.61
CA THR A 521 14.01 22.59 23.31
C THR A 521 13.82 22.66 24.82
N LEU A 522 14.75 22.06 25.55
CA LEU A 522 14.85 22.14 27.01
C LEU A 522 16.20 22.73 27.38
N ALA A 523 16.22 23.95 27.88
CA ALA A 523 17.41 24.60 28.42
C ALA A 523 17.52 24.34 29.93
N TYR A 524 18.71 23.95 30.42
CA TYR A 524 18.91 23.57 31.81
C TYR A 524 20.35 23.89 32.24
N ASP A 525 20.54 24.13 33.51
CA ASP A 525 21.87 24.22 34.11
C ASP A 525 22.44 22.84 34.45
N PRO A 526 23.78 22.65 34.46
CA PRO A 526 24.42 21.38 34.81
C PRO A 526 23.91 20.77 36.13
N ASP A 527 23.59 21.61 37.10
CA ASP A 527 23.06 21.20 38.41
C ASP A 527 21.61 20.68 38.35
N GLN A 528 20.90 20.89 37.23
CA GLN A 528 19.55 20.42 36.98
C GLN A 528 19.52 19.21 36.00
N ALA A 529 20.69 18.60 35.75
CA ALA A 529 20.83 17.55 34.75
C ALA A 529 19.95 16.29 35.04
N ASP A 530 19.70 15.98 36.31
CA ASP A 530 18.82 14.90 36.74
C ASP A 530 17.34 15.24 36.50
N GLN A 531 16.93 16.49 36.74
CA GLN A 531 15.59 17.01 36.44
C GLN A 531 15.35 17.08 34.93
N ALA A 532 16.37 17.54 34.16
CA ALA A 532 16.31 17.59 32.71
C ALA A 532 16.18 16.20 32.08
N ARG A 533 16.87 15.21 32.63
CA ARG A 533 16.74 13.80 32.19
C ARG A 533 15.36 13.24 32.50
N LYS A 534 14.80 13.55 33.68
CA LYS A 534 13.44 13.12 34.05
C LYS A 534 12.42 13.73 33.08
N LEU A 535 12.48 15.04 32.85
CA LEU A 535 11.56 15.71 31.94
C LEU A 535 11.72 15.25 30.48
N ALA A 536 12.96 14.97 30.06
CA ALA A 536 13.23 14.42 28.74
C ALA A 536 12.63 13.02 28.55
N ASP A 537 12.67 12.18 29.59
CA ASP A 537 12.03 10.86 29.54
C ASP A 537 10.50 10.98 29.43
N LEU A 538 9.87 11.88 30.18
CA LEU A 538 8.42 12.11 30.16
C LEU A 538 7.95 12.61 28.81
N MET A 539 8.65 13.57 28.23
CA MET A 539 8.25 14.22 26.97
C MET A 539 8.85 13.55 25.72
N GLY A 540 9.67 12.52 25.87
CA GLY A 540 10.38 11.88 24.77
C GLY A 540 11.36 12.83 24.06
N LEU A 541 12.00 13.75 24.78
CA LEU A 541 12.96 14.68 24.20
C LEU A 541 14.25 13.94 23.80
N SER A 542 14.73 14.24 22.59
CA SER A 542 16.06 13.79 22.17
C SER A 542 17.18 14.55 22.91
N ALA A 543 18.37 13.96 22.99
CA ALA A 543 19.52 14.66 23.57
C ALA A 543 19.89 15.96 22.84
N SER A 544 19.51 16.10 21.56
CA SER A 544 19.68 17.33 20.79
C SER A 544 18.73 18.44 21.21
N ALA A 545 17.61 18.11 21.86
CA ALA A 545 16.69 19.07 22.44
C ALA A 545 17.21 19.63 23.76
N LEU A 546 18.08 18.88 24.46
CA LEU A 546 18.68 19.32 25.71
C LEU A 546 19.87 20.25 25.42
N LYS A 547 19.77 21.48 25.92
CA LYS A 547 20.77 22.53 25.72
C LYS A 547 21.21 23.11 27.06
N PRO A 548 22.49 23.51 27.20
CA PRO A 548 22.87 24.31 28.34
C PRO A 548 22.09 25.63 28.35
N ALA A 549 21.72 26.11 29.52
CA ALA A 549 21.11 27.43 29.66
C ALA A 549 22.14 28.52 29.37
N GLU A 550 21.92 29.29 28.28
CA GLU A 550 22.77 30.44 27.96
C GLU A 550 22.36 31.63 28.85
N GLY A 551 23.20 31.99 29.82
CA GLY A 551 22.91 33.10 30.74
C GLY A 551 22.41 32.72 32.13
N GLY A 552 22.41 31.44 32.47
CA GLY A 552 21.90 30.89 33.73
C GLY A 552 20.47 30.44 33.66
N SER A 553 20.02 29.67 34.70
CA SER A 553 18.65 29.22 34.79
C SER A 553 17.69 30.38 35.12
N GLU A 554 16.50 30.35 34.53
CA GLU A 554 15.40 31.21 34.98
C GLU A 554 14.98 30.79 36.40
N THR A 555 14.23 31.62 37.08
CA THR A 555 13.60 31.28 38.35
C THR A 555 12.11 31.02 38.16
N ASN A 556 11.59 30.03 38.90
CA ASN A 556 10.15 29.79 38.96
C ASN A 556 9.43 30.82 39.85
N SER A 557 8.12 30.69 39.97
CA SER A 557 7.28 31.54 40.84
C SER A 557 7.69 31.55 42.35
N GLN A 558 8.54 30.60 42.73
CA GLN A 558 9.07 30.47 44.12
C GLN A 558 10.48 31.06 44.24
N GLY A 559 11.04 31.68 43.19
CA GLY A 559 12.39 32.21 43.20
C GLY A 559 13.50 31.15 43.12
N LEU A 560 13.18 29.91 42.75
CA LEU A 560 14.13 28.80 42.64
C LEU A 560 14.50 28.58 41.15
N PRO A 561 15.76 28.15 40.87
CA PRO A 561 16.19 27.84 39.51
C PRO A 561 15.27 26.85 38.84
N ALA A 562 14.83 27.14 37.63
CA ALA A 562 13.94 26.32 36.82
C ALA A 562 14.47 26.17 35.40
N MET A 563 14.32 25.00 34.82
CA MET A 563 14.59 24.73 33.41
C MET A 563 13.59 25.49 32.52
N VAL A 564 13.99 25.73 31.29
CA VAL A 564 13.13 26.38 30.30
C VAL A 564 12.78 25.38 29.18
N LEU A 565 11.50 25.02 29.12
CA LEU A 565 10.93 24.21 28.05
C LEU A 565 10.25 25.12 27.04
N THR A 566 10.74 25.16 25.81
CA THR A 566 10.12 25.93 24.73
C THR A 566 9.54 24.95 23.71
N LEU A 567 8.21 24.96 23.56
CA LEU A 567 7.47 24.11 22.63
C LEU A 567 7.59 24.66 21.22
N GLY A 568 8.25 23.93 20.33
CA GLY A 568 8.43 24.29 18.92
C GLY A 568 7.29 23.80 18.03
N LYS A 569 7.41 24.07 16.72
CA LYS A 569 6.43 23.62 15.69
C LYS A 569 6.33 22.11 15.54
N ASP A 570 7.30 21.37 16.07
CA ASP A 570 7.32 19.89 16.11
C ASP A 570 6.54 19.32 17.30
N PHE A 571 5.99 20.16 18.17
CA PHE A 571 5.20 19.71 19.30
C PHE A 571 3.82 19.22 18.83
N ALA A 572 3.53 17.95 19.06
CA ALA A 572 2.31 17.30 18.57
C ALA A 572 1.18 17.18 19.64
N GLY A 573 1.45 17.67 20.86
CA GLY A 573 0.48 17.64 21.97
C GLY A 573 1.06 17.11 23.27
N ALA A 574 0.41 17.38 24.39
CA ALA A 574 0.75 16.87 25.70
C ALA A 574 0.68 15.34 25.73
N GLY A 575 1.66 14.68 26.37
CA GLY A 575 1.74 13.21 26.41
C GLY A 575 2.17 12.54 25.09
N VAL A 576 2.37 13.31 24.01
CA VAL A 576 2.87 12.77 22.74
C VAL A 576 4.39 12.92 22.69
N PRO A 577 5.16 11.81 22.64
CA PRO A 577 6.61 11.89 22.60
C PRO A 577 7.12 12.66 21.37
N LEU A 578 7.98 13.64 21.58
CA LEU A 578 8.53 14.51 20.54
C LEU A 578 9.54 13.83 19.62
N SER A 579 10.19 12.77 20.07
CA SER A 579 11.04 11.96 19.20
C SER A 579 10.19 10.92 18.51
N GLY A 580 9.96 11.07 17.21
CA GLY A 580 9.30 10.05 16.37
C GLY A 580 10.01 8.69 16.37
N ALA A 581 11.12 8.59 17.08
CA ALA A 581 11.91 7.37 17.28
C ALA A 581 11.50 6.54 18.51
N ALA A 582 10.60 7.02 19.37
CA ALA A 582 10.20 6.29 20.58
C ALA A 582 9.37 5.02 20.28
N ALA A 583 8.89 4.86 19.06
CA ALA A 583 7.96 3.79 18.73
C ALA A 583 8.60 2.43 18.40
N ALA A 584 9.90 2.36 18.11
CA ALA A 584 10.51 1.11 17.65
C ALA A 584 10.95 0.15 18.77
N THR A 585 10.82 0.54 20.02
CA THR A 585 11.19 -0.29 21.15
C THR A 585 9.97 -1.03 21.65
N ASP A 586 9.95 -2.33 21.45
CA ASP A 586 8.97 -3.25 21.97
C ASP A 586 7.57 -3.24 21.32
N LEU A 587 7.57 -3.39 19.99
CA LEU A 587 6.40 -3.95 19.32
C LEU A 587 6.42 -5.47 19.56
N ASP A 588 5.60 -5.93 20.50
CA ASP A 588 5.30 -7.34 20.68
C ASP A 588 4.38 -7.80 19.52
N VAL A 589 4.94 -7.82 18.32
CA VAL A 589 4.31 -8.29 17.09
C VAL A 589 5.21 -9.31 16.41
N GLN A 590 4.60 -10.34 15.87
CA GLN A 590 5.31 -11.34 15.11
C GLN A 590 5.90 -10.72 13.83
N LYS A 591 7.20 -10.88 13.62
CA LYS A 591 7.95 -10.26 12.50
C LYS A 591 8.83 -11.31 11.85
N ALA A 592 8.88 -11.27 10.51
CA ALA A 592 9.84 -12.03 9.73
C ALA A 592 10.49 -11.09 8.70
N THR A 593 11.78 -11.26 8.45
CA THR A 593 12.50 -10.52 7.40
C THR A 593 12.61 -11.34 6.14
N ALA A 594 12.52 -10.69 4.98
CA ALA A 594 12.50 -11.37 3.68
C ALA A 594 13.82 -12.06 3.31
N ASP A 595 14.94 -11.76 3.99
CA ASP A 595 16.24 -12.38 3.73
C ASP A 595 16.45 -13.71 4.46
N LYS A 596 15.65 -13.97 5.51
CA LYS A 596 15.76 -15.20 6.29
C LYS A 596 14.74 -16.23 5.84
N GLN A 597 15.19 -17.44 5.58
CA GLN A 597 14.31 -18.57 5.41
C GLN A 597 14.01 -19.15 6.78
N VAL A 598 12.77 -18.98 7.22
CA VAL A 598 12.24 -19.61 8.45
C VAL A 598 11.40 -20.79 8.01
N CYS A 599 11.60 -21.96 8.60
CA CYS A 599 10.74 -23.11 8.30
C CYS A 599 9.40 -22.93 9.04
N ALA A 600 8.30 -23.23 8.35
CA ALA A 600 6.96 -23.25 8.94
C ALA A 600 6.79 -24.49 9.81
N SER A 601 6.22 -24.32 10.99
CA SER A 601 6.00 -25.38 12.00
C SER A 601 4.61 -25.98 11.93
#